data_4125228101f325b565294ae7384a7de4
#
_entry.id   4125228101f325b565294ae7384a7de4
#
_cell.length_a   1.000
_cell.length_b   1.000
_cell.length_c   1.000
_cell.angle_alpha   90.00
_cell.angle_beta   90.00
_cell.angle_gamma   90.00
#
_symmetry.space_group_name_H-M   'P 1'
#
loop_
_entity.id
_entity.type
_entity.pdbx_description
1 polymer ?
#
loop_
_entity_poly.entity_id
_entity_poly.type
_entity_poly.pdbx_seq_one_letter_code
_entity_poly.pdbx_strand_id
1 'polypeptide(L)'
;MIPRPRPERFRLRRTMMFMNAQKPGLIKDAYIYGCDSIMLDLEDAVAENQKDAARFSLYHALKSVDYGDTEVIVRINGLDTPHWQEDVRVCVAGGADGIRIAKCESAQDVKLSLIHI
;
A
#
# COMPACT_ATOMS: atom_id res chain seq x y z
N MET A 1 12.39 -4.43 -8.17
CA MET A 1 12.13 -3.67 -6.93
C MET A 1 13.35 -2.84 -6.59
N ILE A 2 13.15 -1.60 -6.22
CA ILE A 2 14.23 -0.73 -5.77
C ILE A 2 14.48 -1.01 -4.30
N PRO A 3 15.71 -1.43 -3.92
CA PRO A 3 16.01 -1.66 -2.52
C PRO A 3 15.87 -0.36 -1.71
N ARG A 4 15.25 -0.45 -0.55
CA ARG A 4 15.10 0.69 0.35
C ARG A 4 15.65 0.31 1.72
N PRO A 5 16.39 1.23 2.37
CA PRO A 5 16.86 0.96 3.71
C PRO A 5 15.69 0.85 4.67
N ARG A 6 15.72 -0.15 5.55
CA ARG A 6 14.75 -0.29 6.63
C ARG A 6 15.40 0.19 7.91
N PRO A 7 14.78 1.13 8.62
CA PRO A 7 15.34 1.56 9.90
C PRO A 7 15.29 0.41 10.90
N GLU A 8 16.38 0.19 11.62
CA GLU A 8 16.45 -0.81 12.67
C GLU A 8 15.65 -0.41 13.90
N ARG A 9 15.36 0.87 14.02
CA ARG A 9 14.62 1.45 15.12
C ARG A 9 13.27 1.95 14.66
N PHE A 10 12.49 2.54 15.56
CA PHE A 10 11.21 3.12 15.22
C PHE A 10 11.36 4.19 14.14
N ARG A 11 10.37 4.28 13.30
CA ARG A 11 10.24 5.31 12.26
C ARG A 11 9.30 6.40 12.75
N LEU A 12 9.63 7.66 12.47
CA LEU A 12 8.72 8.76 12.76
C LEU A 12 7.56 8.73 11.77
N ARG A 13 6.34 8.85 12.27
CA ARG A 13 5.12 8.89 11.48
C ARG A 13 4.27 10.08 11.88
N ARG A 14 4.81 11.26 11.65
CA ARG A 14 4.15 12.54 12.01
C ARG A 14 3.10 12.92 10.99
N THR A 15 3.34 12.60 9.72
CA THR A 15 2.46 12.94 8.61
C THR A 15 2.23 11.70 7.74
N MET A 16 0.98 11.54 7.27
CA MET A 16 0.60 10.46 6.37
C MET A 16 -0.36 11.04 5.33
N MET A 17 -0.02 10.84 4.06
CA MET A 17 -0.86 11.31 2.96
C MET A 17 -1.50 10.14 2.24
N PHE A 18 -2.83 10.17 2.11
CA PHE A 18 -3.57 9.19 1.31
C PHE A 18 -3.50 9.55 -0.16
N MET A 19 -3.31 8.52 -1.00
CA MET A 19 -3.29 8.67 -2.45
C MET A 19 -4.02 7.51 -3.11
N ASN A 20 -4.80 7.82 -4.14
CA ASN A 20 -5.48 6.79 -4.91
C ASN A 20 -4.46 6.02 -5.76
N ALA A 21 -4.35 4.71 -5.53
CA ALA A 21 -3.38 3.87 -6.24
C ALA A 21 -3.67 3.75 -7.75
N GLN A 22 -4.89 4.05 -8.18
CA GLN A 22 -5.27 4.02 -9.59
C GLN A 22 -4.69 5.20 -10.39
N LYS A 23 -4.25 6.26 -9.69
CA LYS A 23 -3.79 7.48 -10.38
C LYS A 23 -2.26 7.52 -10.43
N PRO A 24 -1.65 6.97 -11.50
CA PRO A 24 -0.19 6.88 -11.59
C PRO A 24 0.49 8.25 -11.60
N GLY A 25 -0.17 9.29 -12.11
CA GLY A 25 0.37 10.64 -12.09
C GLY A 25 0.57 11.19 -10.69
N LEU A 26 -0.22 10.74 -9.70
CA LEU A 26 -0.06 11.13 -8.31
C LEU A 26 0.99 10.28 -7.60
N ILE A 27 0.92 8.96 -7.77
CA ILE A 27 1.76 8.06 -6.98
C ILE A 27 3.22 8.05 -7.44
N LYS A 28 3.51 8.32 -8.70
CA LYS A 28 4.89 8.35 -9.19
C LYS A 28 5.70 9.49 -8.59
N ASP A 29 5.05 10.58 -8.21
CA ASP A 29 5.71 11.79 -7.68
C ASP A 29 5.42 11.98 -6.19
N ALA A 30 4.87 10.99 -5.53
CA ALA A 30 4.47 11.12 -4.12
C ALA A 30 5.62 11.49 -3.19
N TYR A 31 6.84 11.09 -3.52
CA TYR A 31 8.02 11.36 -2.70
C TYR A 31 8.35 12.86 -2.58
N ILE A 32 7.88 13.69 -3.52
CA ILE A 32 8.20 15.13 -3.51
C ILE A 32 7.49 15.89 -2.38
N TYR A 33 6.43 15.31 -1.82
CA TYR A 33 5.67 15.99 -0.77
C TYR A 33 6.33 15.94 0.60
N GLY A 34 7.35 15.12 0.78
CA GLY A 34 8.11 15.07 2.02
C GLY A 34 7.36 14.51 3.22
N CYS A 35 6.28 13.75 3.01
CA CYS A 35 5.56 13.09 4.09
C CYS A 35 6.40 11.98 4.72
N ASP A 36 6.19 11.73 6.00
CA ASP A 36 6.84 10.59 6.67
C ASP A 36 6.32 9.26 6.11
N SER A 37 5.02 9.18 5.81
CA SER A 37 4.38 8.01 5.21
C SER A 37 3.42 8.43 4.13
N ILE A 38 3.28 7.58 3.11
CA ILE A 38 2.19 7.68 2.14
C ILE A 38 1.34 6.43 2.25
N MET A 39 0.04 6.60 2.06
CA MET A 39 -0.93 5.52 2.08
C MET A 39 -1.51 5.39 0.68
N LEU A 40 -1.08 4.37 -0.05
CA LEU A 40 -1.61 4.08 -1.37
C LEU A 40 -2.89 3.25 -1.21
N ASP A 41 -4.00 3.78 -1.71
CA ASP A 41 -5.32 3.23 -1.41
C ASP A 41 -5.84 2.37 -2.56
N LEU A 42 -6.14 1.11 -2.26
CA LEU A 42 -6.81 0.19 -3.17
C LEU A 42 -8.28 0.00 -2.80
N GLU A 43 -8.74 0.59 -1.71
CA GLU A 43 -10.07 0.32 -1.15
C GLU A 43 -11.09 1.41 -1.57
N ASP A 44 -11.48 2.30 -0.67
CA ASP A 44 -12.59 3.22 -0.91
C ASP A 44 -12.34 4.21 -2.04
N ALA A 45 -11.11 4.61 -2.27
CA ALA A 45 -10.79 5.57 -3.32
C ALA A 45 -10.84 4.97 -4.74
N VAL A 46 -10.97 3.65 -4.86
CA VAL A 46 -10.94 2.94 -6.15
C VAL A 46 -12.30 2.31 -6.42
N ALA A 47 -12.89 2.62 -7.57
CA ALA A 47 -14.15 2.02 -7.99
C ALA A 47 -14.01 0.51 -8.19
N GLU A 48 -15.10 -0.23 -7.98
CA GLU A 48 -15.10 -1.69 -8.05
C GLU A 48 -14.57 -2.22 -9.38
N ASN A 49 -14.97 -1.63 -10.48
CA ASN A 49 -14.54 -2.05 -11.82
C ASN A 49 -13.12 -1.60 -12.17
N GLN A 50 -12.43 -0.90 -11.29
CA GLN A 50 -11.07 -0.41 -11.50
C GLN A 50 -10.06 -1.06 -10.55
N LYS A 51 -10.48 -2.05 -9.76
CA LYS A 51 -9.59 -2.68 -8.78
C LYS A 51 -8.36 -3.32 -9.43
N ASP A 52 -8.53 -4.01 -10.56
CA ASP A 52 -7.41 -4.63 -11.27
C ASP A 52 -6.44 -3.60 -11.82
N ALA A 53 -6.96 -2.51 -12.38
CA ALA A 53 -6.13 -1.43 -12.90
C ALA A 53 -5.33 -0.75 -11.79
N ALA A 54 -5.93 -0.58 -10.63
CA ALA A 54 -5.27 0.00 -9.47
C ALA A 54 -4.13 -0.88 -8.98
N ARG A 55 -4.33 -2.20 -8.90
CA ARG A 55 -3.27 -3.14 -8.53
C ARG A 55 -2.11 -3.10 -9.52
N PHE A 56 -2.41 -3.02 -10.80
CA PHE A 56 -1.39 -2.93 -11.84
C PHE A 56 -0.55 -1.66 -11.68
N SER A 57 -1.19 -0.51 -11.52
CA SER A 57 -0.51 0.76 -11.28
C SER A 57 0.35 0.72 -10.02
N LEU A 58 -0.20 0.18 -8.94
CA LEU A 58 0.50 0.06 -7.67
C LEU A 58 1.77 -0.77 -7.81
N TYR A 59 1.65 -1.95 -8.42
CA TYR A 59 2.78 -2.86 -8.57
C TYR A 59 3.92 -2.20 -9.34
N HIS A 60 3.61 -1.54 -10.44
CA HIS A 60 4.62 -0.87 -11.25
C HIS A 60 5.23 0.33 -10.52
N ALA A 61 4.43 1.07 -9.76
CA ALA A 61 4.95 2.17 -8.96
C ALA A 61 5.90 1.68 -7.87
N LEU A 62 5.53 0.63 -7.17
CA LEU A 62 6.38 0.06 -6.11
C LEU A 62 7.71 -0.44 -6.67
N LYS A 63 7.72 -0.96 -7.89
CA LYS A 63 8.93 -1.47 -8.52
C LYS A 63 9.79 -0.41 -9.17
N SER A 64 9.19 0.69 -9.62
CA SER A 64 9.85 1.67 -10.49
C SER A 64 10.19 2.97 -9.79
N VAL A 65 9.43 3.36 -8.77
CA VAL A 65 9.61 4.65 -8.11
C VAL A 65 10.42 4.47 -6.84
N ASP A 66 11.44 5.30 -6.68
CA ASP A 66 12.22 5.36 -5.45
C ASP A 66 11.58 6.38 -4.52
N TYR A 67 10.89 5.90 -3.49
CA TYR A 67 10.26 6.76 -2.50
C TYR A 67 11.23 7.22 -1.40
N GLY A 68 12.50 6.81 -1.47
CA GLY A 68 13.52 7.21 -0.51
C GLY A 68 13.19 6.77 0.90
N ASP A 69 13.22 7.73 1.83
CA ASP A 69 12.93 7.46 3.25
C ASP A 69 11.45 7.46 3.59
N THR A 70 10.58 7.82 2.65
CA THR A 70 9.13 7.82 2.88
C THR A 70 8.64 6.38 3.02
N GLU A 71 7.93 6.11 4.12
CA GLU A 71 7.28 4.82 4.31
C GLU A 71 6.11 4.66 3.36
N VAL A 72 6.04 3.53 2.66
CA VAL A 72 4.95 3.23 1.74
C VAL A 72 4.07 2.16 2.32
N ILE A 73 2.85 2.54 2.68
CA ILE A 73 1.83 1.63 3.22
C ILE A 73 0.71 1.55 2.20
N VAL A 74 0.14 0.36 2.03
CA VAL A 74 -0.97 0.14 1.12
C VAL A 74 -2.20 -0.27 1.91
N ARG A 75 -3.32 0.45 1.72
CA ARG A 75 -4.60 0.02 2.28
C ARG A 75 -5.25 -0.93 1.29
N ILE A 76 -5.40 -2.19 1.70
CA ILE A 76 -6.00 -3.24 0.89
C ILE A 76 -7.52 -3.23 1.03
N ASN A 77 -8.19 -3.92 0.13
CA ASN A 77 -9.64 -4.11 0.22
C ASN A 77 -10.00 -4.97 1.43
N GLY A 78 -11.23 -4.83 1.90
CA GLY A 78 -11.70 -5.55 3.07
C GLY A 78 -11.62 -7.07 2.92
N LEU A 79 -11.45 -7.76 4.04
CA LEU A 79 -11.32 -9.22 4.06
C LEU A 79 -12.61 -9.95 3.69
N ASP A 80 -13.74 -9.23 3.66
CA ASP A 80 -15.03 -9.73 3.19
C ASP A 80 -15.22 -9.58 1.67
N THR A 81 -14.20 -9.10 0.96
CA THR A 81 -14.24 -8.91 -0.49
C THR A 81 -13.40 -9.97 -1.20
N PRO A 82 -13.60 -10.18 -2.51
CA PRO A 82 -12.75 -11.11 -3.27
C PRO A 82 -11.38 -10.52 -3.64
N HIS A 83 -11.09 -9.28 -3.29
CA HIS A 83 -9.91 -8.56 -3.78
C HIS A 83 -8.68 -8.65 -2.89
N TRP A 84 -8.87 -8.84 -1.59
CA TRP A 84 -7.79 -8.65 -0.62
C TRP A 84 -6.60 -9.60 -0.80
N GLN A 85 -6.83 -10.82 -1.25
CA GLN A 85 -5.75 -11.79 -1.44
C GLN A 85 -4.79 -11.36 -2.55
N GLU A 86 -5.34 -10.91 -3.67
CA GLU A 86 -4.54 -10.37 -4.76
C GLU A 86 -3.85 -9.07 -4.35
N ASP A 87 -4.52 -8.24 -3.55
CA ASP A 87 -3.93 -7.02 -3.03
C ASP A 87 -2.69 -7.32 -2.19
N VAL A 88 -2.78 -8.29 -1.29
CA VAL A 88 -1.64 -8.71 -0.45
C VAL A 88 -0.50 -9.23 -1.33
N ARG A 89 -0.82 -10.06 -2.31
CA ARG A 89 0.21 -10.60 -3.21
C ARG A 89 0.97 -9.50 -3.92
N VAL A 90 0.26 -8.53 -4.46
CA VAL A 90 0.86 -7.39 -5.17
C VAL A 90 1.73 -6.55 -4.24
N CYS A 91 1.25 -6.29 -3.03
CA CYS A 91 2.00 -5.49 -2.05
C CYS A 91 3.31 -6.17 -1.67
N VAL A 92 3.28 -7.46 -1.40
CA VAL A 92 4.47 -8.23 -1.02
C VAL A 92 5.45 -8.30 -2.20
N ALA A 93 4.95 -8.63 -3.38
CA ALA A 93 5.79 -8.72 -4.57
C ALA A 93 6.40 -7.37 -4.95
N GLY A 94 5.68 -6.28 -4.75
CA GLY A 94 6.16 -4.92 -5.03
C GLY A 94 7.10 -4.37 -3.98
N GLY A 95 7.10 -4.92 -2.77
CA GLY A 95 7.98 -4.49 -1.70
C GLY A 95 7.46 -3.31 -0.89
N ALA A 96 6.13 -3.22 -0.67
CA ALA A 96 5.57 -2.21 0.23
C ALA A 96 6.11 -2.40 1.65
N ASP A 97 6.23 -1.30 2.39
CA ASP A 97 6.73 -1.35 3.76
C ASP A 97 5.70 -1.91 4.74
N GLY A 98 4.42 -1.74 4.45
CA GLY A 98 3.35 -2.22 5.31
C GLY A 98 2.04 -2.31 4.57
N ILE A 99 1.09 -2.99 5.21
CA ILE A 99 -0.26 -3.18 4.71
C ILE A 99 -1.24 -2.70 5.78
N ARG A 100 -2.21 -1.89 5.37
CA ARG A 100 -3.31 -1.49 6.24
C ARG A 100 -4.55 -2.29 5.88
N ILE A 101 -5.08 -3.00 6.86
CA ILE A 101 -6.31 -3.77 6.70
C ILE A 101 -7.50 -2.81 6.83
N ALA A 102 -8.35 -2.78 5.80
CA ALA A 102 -9.54 -1.95 5.83
C ALA A 102 -10.61 -2.58 6.73
N LYS A 103 -11.27 -1.76 7.54
CA LYS A 103 -12.41 -2.16 8.34
C LYS A 103 -12.14 -3.39 9.20
N CYS A 104 -10.97 -3.43 9.83
CA CYS A 104 -10.58 -4.52 10.71
C CYS A 104 -11.43 -4.49 11.97
N GLU A 105 -12.12 -5.58 12.28
CA GLU A 105 -13.06 -5.66 13.38
C GLU A 105 -12.60 -6.59 14.51
N SER A 106 -11.59 -7.43 14.27
CA SER A 106 -11.19 -8.43 15.24
C SER A 106 -9.73 -8.84 15.06
N ALA A 107 -9.19 -9.49 16.10
CA ALA A 107 -7.86 -10.10 16.03
C ALA A 107 -7.79 -11.21 14.97
N GLN A 108 -8.90 -11.87 14.70
CA GLN A 108 -8.96 -12.91 13.67
C GLN A 108 -8.70 -12.34 12.27
N ASP A 109 -9.18 -11.13 11.99
CA ASP A 109 -8.92 -10.46 10.72
C ASP A 109 -7.42 -10.24 10.52
N VAL A 110 -6.71 -9.82 11.55
CA VAL A 110 -5.26 -9.64 11.50
C VAL A 110 -4.57 -10.98 11.23
N LYS A 111 -4.96 -12.02 11.95
CA LYS A 111 -4.38 -13.35 11.76
C LYS A 111 -4.60 -13.88 10.35
N LEU A 112 -5.79 -13.67 9.79
CA LEU A 112 -6.12 -14.12 8.45
C LEU A 112 -5.21 -13.46 7.42
N SER A 113 -4.97 -12.17 7.54
CA SER A 113 -4.09 -11.46 6.62
C SER A 113 -2.65 -11.96 6.74
N LEU A 114 -2.17 -12.22 7.96
CA LEU A 114 -0.81 -12.69 8.21
C LEU A 114 -0.54 -14.08 7.63
N ILE A 115 -1.55 -14.94 7.57
CA ILE A 115 -1.41 -16.28 6.97
C ILE A 115 -1.04 -16.17 5.49
N HIS A 116 -1.45 -15.12 4.80
CA HIS A 116 -1.23 -14.94 3.38
C HIS A 116 -0.01 -14.07 3.04
N ILE A 117 0.64 -13.51 4.04
CA ILE A 117 1.87 -12.78 3.85
C ILE A 117 3.07 -13.73 4.02
#